data_5d580493c52a7e9bb3617f92a13afa5c
#
_entry.id   5d580493c52a7e9bb3617f92a13afa5c
#
_cell.length_a   1.000
_cell.length_b   1.000
_cell.length_c   1.000
_cell.angle_alpha   90.00
_cell.angle_beta   90.00
_cell.angle_gamma   90.00
#
_symmetry.space_group_name_H-M   'P 1'
#
loop_
_entity.id
_entity.type
_entity.pdbx_description
1 polymer ?
#
loop_
_entity_poly.entity_id
_entity_poly.type
_entity_poly.pdbx_seq_one_letter_code
_entity_poly.pdbx_strand_id
1 'polypeptide(L)'
;QYLDFGLFVKNEIAKNALEFVSSELNRVGDTLRAIETNLADFRSDKMILDVSMKAQKYYEQITELERQLTSLEIERNYINYIEDYLRGDQFQDDPVIPMTLGDGTSQKIIDQLAELESRKASLGITASEANPVLKNMNEQIGYLKSRLREAMKGVEERNSARIAKLQKELRNLESNLSELPEQEMDLLNIERQFKLNENLFVFLMEKKAEAGI
;
A
#
# COMPACT_ATOMS: atom_id res chain seq x y z
N GLN A 1 -4.76 -10.25 32.94
CA GLN A 1 -3.92 -9.06 32.68
C GLN A 1 -2.95 -9.26 31.51
N TYR A 2 -2.26 -10.42 31.35
CA TYR A 2 -1.33 -10.67 30.22
C TYR A 2 -2.03 -10.85 28.87
N LEU A 3 -3.20 -11.49 28.87
CA LEU A 3 -4.02 -11.67 27.68
C LEU A 3 -4.65 -10.35 27.21
N ASP A 4 -5.01 -9.47 28.14
CA ASP A 4 -5.67 -8.19 27.86
C ASP A 4 -4.71 -7.20 27.16
N PHE A 5 -3.42 -7.18 27.56
CA PHE A 5 -2.44 -6.29 26.93
C PHE A 5 -2.04 -6.74 25.52
N GLY A 6 -1.86 -8.06 25.31
CA GLY A 6 -1.61 -8.60 23.97
C GLY A 6 -2.78 -8.39 23.00
N LEU A 7 -4.02 -8.42 23.51
CA LEU A 7 -5.22 -8.06 22.76
C LEU A 7 -5.30 -6.56 22.48
N PHE A 8 -4.91 -5.72 23.43
CA PHE A 8 -4.85 -4.26 23.26
C PHE A 8 -3.89 -3.85 22.14
N VAL A 9 -2.65 -4.38 22.15
CA VAL A 9 -1.65 -4.09 21.12
C VAL A 9 -2.10 -4.59 19.73
N LYS A 10 -2.70 -5.80 19.65
CA LYS A 10 -3.25 -6.29 18.38
C LYS A 10 -4.41 -5.44 17.87
N ASN A 11 -5.27 -4.97 18.77
CA ASN A 11 -6.38 -4.08 18.42
C ASN A 11 -5.89 -2.71 17.93
N GLU A 12 -4.85 -2.17 18.51
CA GLU A 12 -4.28 -0.88 18.12
C GLU A 12 -3.58 -0.98 16.75
N ILE A 13 -2.86 -2.05 16.50
CA ILE A 13 -2.29 -2.40 15.18
C ILE A 13 -3.39 -2.47 14.11
N ALA A 14 -4.45 -3.23 14.36
CA ALA A 14 -5.56 -3.37 13.43
C ALA A 14 -6.29 -2.04 13.19
N LYS A 15 -6.43 -1.21 14.23
CA LYS A 15 -7.06 0.11 14.15
C LYS A 15 -6.27 1.05 13.23
N ASN A 16 -4.96 1.16 13.41
CA ASN A 16 -4.11 2.04 12.59
C ASN A 16 -4.09 1.58 11.11
N ALA A 17 -4.02 0.27 10.86
CA ALA A 17 -4.15 -0.28 9.51
C ALA A 17 -5.51 0.06 8.87
N LEU A 18 -6.59 -0.08 9.64
CA LEU A 18 -7.94 0.28 9.20
C LEU A 18 -8.09 1.78 8.92
N GLU A 19 -7.48 2.64 9.73
CA GLU A 19 -7.50 4.09 9.51
C GLU A 19 -6.75 4.47 8.23
N PHE A 20 -5.55 3.92 8.00
CA PHE A 20 -4.79 4.13 6.76
C PHE A 20 -5.59 3.68 5.53
N VAL A 21 -6.05 2.42 5.52
CA VAL A 21 -6.82 1.89 4.38
C VAL A 21 -8.13 2.66 4.18
N SER A 22 -8.79 3.09 5.27
CA SER A 22 -10.02 3.88 5.17
C SER A 22 -9.77 5.27 4.61
N SER A 23 -8.65 5.91 4.95
CA SER A 23 -8.23 7.20 4.38
C SER A 23 -7.98 7.07 2.87
N GLU A 24 -7.25 6.02 2.45
CA GLU A 24 -7.00 5.77 1.02
C GLU A 24 -8.30 5.42 0.26
N LEU A 25 -9.21 4.64 0.87
CA LEU A 25 -10.52 4.37 0.27
C LEU A 25 -11.34 5.63 0.03
N ASN A 26 -11.36 6.56 0.98
CA ASN A 26 -12.07 7.82 0.81
C ASN A 26 -11.47 8.64 -0.33
N ARG A 27 -10.14 8.76 -0.38
CA ARG A 27 -9.42 9.47 -1.44
C ARG A 27 -9.72 8.89 -2.83
N VAL A 28 -9.65 7.57 -2.96
CA VAL A 28 -9.93 6.87 -4.23
C VAL A 28 -11.41 6.98 -4.60
N GLY A 29 -12.33 6.88 -3.63
CA GLY A 29 -13.76 7.05 -3.85
C GLY A 29 -14.14 8.46 -4.34
N ASP A 30 -13.48 9.50 -3.82
CA ASP A 30 -13.68 10.87 -4.29
C ASP A 30 -13.16 11.04 -5.73
N THR A 31 -11.99 10.49 -6.02
CA THR A 31 -11.40 10.49 -7.36
C THR A 31 -12.30 9.75 -8.35
N LEU A 32 -12.83 8.59 -7.97
CA LEU A 32 -13.73 7.79 -8.82
C LEU A 32 -14.99 8.56 -9.19
N ARG A 33 -15.64 9.22 -8.22
CA ARG A 33 -16.82 10.07 -8.49
C ARG A 33 -16.54 11.22 -9.46
N ALA A 34 -15.37 11.86 -9.32
CA ALA A 34 -14.97 12.93 -10.23
C ALA A 34 -14.78 12.40 -11.67
N ILE A 35 -14.15 11.21 -11.82
CA ILE A 35 -13.95 10.58 -13.13
C ILE A 35 -15.29 10.14 -13.75
N GLU A 36 -16.22 9.57 -12.97
CA GLU A 36 -17.56 9.21 -13.43
C GLU A 36 -18.31 10.41 -14.02
N THR A 37 -18.26 11.54 -13.34
CA THR A 37 -18.87 12.78 -13.82
C THR A 37 -18.23 13.23 -15.13
N ASN A 38 -16.90 13.26 -15.19
CA ASN A 38 -16.18 13.63 -16.41
C ASN A 38 -16.49 12.69 -17.59
N LEU A 39 -16.60 11.38 -17.34
CA LEU A 39 -16.96 10.38 -18.36
C LEU A 39 -18.37 10.61 -18.91
N ALA A 40 -19.32 10.88 -18.01
CA ALA A 40 -20.71 11.16 -18.40
C ALA A 40 -20.82 12.43 -19.25
N ASP A 41 -20.15 13.50 -18.83
CA ASP A 41 -20.11 14.78 -19.54
C ASP A 41 -19.45 14.62 -20.92
N PHE A 42 -18.31 13.92 -20.99
CA PHE A 42 -17.60 13.69 -22.24
C PHE A 42 -18.43 12.89 -23.26
N ARG A 43 -19.10 11.82 -22.80
CA ARG A 43 -19.98 11.02 -23.66
C ARG A 43 -21.19 11.82 -24.18
N SER A 44 -21.75 12.68 -23.33
CA SER A 44 -22.86 13.56 -23.68
C SER A 44 -22.45 14.60 -24.73
N ASP A 45 -21.30 15.27 -24.51
CA ASP A 45 -20.84 16.37 -25.37
C ASP A 45 -20.33 15.91 -26.75
N LYS A 46 -19.66 14.77 -26.80
CA LYS A 46 -18.99 14.29 -28.02
C LYS A 46 -19.80 13.26 -28.83
N MET A 47 -20.92 12.77 -28.28
CA MET A 47 -21.76 11.71 -28.92
C MET A 47 -20.95 10.44 -29.30
N ILE A 48 -19.83 10.16 -28.60
CA ILE A 48 -19.01 8.98 -28.86
C ILE A 48 -19.46 7.87 -27.91
N LEU A 49 -19.95 6.78 -28.50
CA LEU A 49 -20.46 5.65 -27.72
C LEU A 49 -19.52 4.45 -27.68
N ASP A 50 -18.55 4.38 -28.62
CA ASP A 50 -17.72 3.19 -28.76
C ASP A 50 -16.31 3.53 -29.25
N VAL A 51 -15.35 2.68 -28.88
CA VAL A 51 -13.92 2.81 -29.20
C VAL A 51 -13.53 1.70 -30.16
N SER A 52 -12.59 1.97 -31.06
CA SER A 52 -12.13 0.94 -32.01
C SER A 52 -11.51 -0.28 -31.29
N MET A 53 -11.60 -1.49 -31.88
CA MET A 53 -11.02 -2.71 -31.29
C MET A 53 -9.51 -2.58 -31.06
N LYS A 54 -8.79 -1.82 -31.91
CA LYS A 54 -7.35 -1.54 -31.73
C LYS A 54 -7.12 -0.70 -30.46
N ALA A 55 -7.92 0.34 -30.28
CA ALA A 55 -7.90 1.20 -29.11
C ALA A 55 -8.23 0.42 -27.83
N GLN A 56 -9.27 -0.41 -27.86
CA GLN A 56 -9.67 -1.25 -26.74
C GLN A 56 -8.56 -2.22 -26.28
N LYS A 57 -7.84 -2.82 -27.23
CA LYS A 57 -6.70 -3.70 -26.91
C LYS A 57 -5.55 -2.95 -26.22
N TYR A 58 -5.21 -1.75 -26.70
CA TYR A 58 -4.20 -0.91 -26.03
C TYR A 58 -4.68 -0.49 -24.63
N TYR A 59 -5.95 -0.13 -24.52
CA TYR A 59 -6.59 0.20 -23.26
C TYR A 59 -6.42 -0.90 -22.20
N GLU A 60 -6.77 -2.15 -22.55
CA GLU A 60 -6.65 -3.29 -21.63
C GLU A 60 -5.21 -3.49 -21.15
N GLN A 61 -4.23 -3.39 -22.08
CA GLN A 61 -2.81 -3.55 -21.73
C GLN A 61 -2.31 -2.42 -20.84
N ILE A 62 -2.67 -1.17 -21.13
CA ILE A 62 -2.27 -0.01 -20.35
C ILE A 62 -2.90 -0.07 -18.96
N THR A 63 -4.19 -0.37 -18.86
CA THR A 63 -4.90 -0.50 -17.58
C THR A 63 -4.26 -1.57 -16.69
N GLU A 64 -3.85 -2.69 -17.26
CA GLU A 64 -3.16 -3.75 -16.49
C GLU A 64 -1.78 -3.27 -15.99
N LEU A 65 -1.00 -2.56 -16.82
CA LEU A 65 0.29 -2.00 -16.39
C LEU A 65 0.11 -0.95 -15.28
N GLU A 66 -0.89 -0.08 -15.40
CA GLU A 66 -1.18 0.94 -14.40
C GLU A 66 -1.68 0.33 -13.08
N ARG A 67 -2.50 -0.72 -13.16
CA ARG A 67 -2.92 -1.48 -11.97
C ARG A 67 -1.69 -2.02 -11.21
N GLN A 68 -0.73 -2.60 -11.95
CA GLN A 68 0.52 -3.09 -11.36
C GLN A 68 1.37 -1.96 -10.77
N LEU A 69 1.48 -0.82 -11.46
CA LEU A 69 2.19 0.37 -10.97
C LEU A 69 1.58 0.88 -9.67
N THR A 70 0.25 1.02 -9.64
CA THR A 70 -0.46 1.49 -8.44
C THR A 70 -0.27 0.55 -7.25
N SER A 71 -0.32 -0.76 -7.49
CA SER A 71 -0.04 -1.75 -6.42
C SER A 71 1.37 -1.59 -5.85
N LEU A 72 2.38 -1.36 -6.70
CA LEU A 72 3.76 -1.13 -6.26
C LEU A 72 3.94 0.23 -5.56
N GLU A 73 3.19 1.25 -5.93
CA GLU A 73 3.20 2.55 -5.25
C GLU A 73 2.62 2.46 -3.83
N ILE A 74 1.53 1.70 -3.66
CA ILE A 74 0.96 1.42 -2.33
C ILE A 74 1.99 0.68 -1.47
N GLU A 75 2.64 -0.35 -2.03
CA GLU A 75 3.67 -1.10 -1.33
C GLU A 75 4.85 -0.18 -0.94
N ARG A 76 5.27 0.72 -1.82
CA ARG A 76 6.30 1.72 -1.52
C ARG A 76 5.89 2.68 -0.39
N ASN A 77 4.65 3.17 -0.42
CA ASN A 77 4.14 4.05 0.64
C ASN A 77 4.12 3.34 2.00
N TYR A 78 3.80 2.07 2.00
CA TYR A 78 3.87 1.26 3.22
C TYR A 78 5.31 1.04 3.70
N ILE A 79 6.26 0.81 2.79
CA ILE A 79 7.69 0.72 3.14
C ILE A 79 8.15 2.03 3.79
N ASN A 80 7.80 3.18 3.22
CA ASN A 80 8.12 4.49 3.80
C ASN A 80 7.53 4.64 5.21
N TYR A 81 6.30 4.22 5.41
CA TYR A 81 5.68 4.21 6.74
C TYR A 81 6.47 3.34 7.73
N ILE A 82 6.89 2.13 7.34
CA ILE A 82 7.72 1.26 8.19
C ILE A 82 9.08 1.91 8.48
N GLU A 83 9.70 2.57 7.51
CA GLU A 83 10.96 3.27 7.73
C GLU A 83 10.82 4.41 8.74
N ASP A 84 9.77 5.21 8.64
CA ASP A 84 9.50 6.30 9.58
C ASP A 84 9.27 5.75 10.99
N TYR A 85 8.52 4.66 11.12
CA TYR A 85 8.38 3.93 12.38
C TYR A 85 9.75 3.47 12.93
N LEU A 86 10.60 2.88 12.10
CA LEU A 86 11.91 2.38 12.51
C LEU A 86 12.90 3.51 12.88
N ARG A 87 12.70 4.74 12.42
CA ARG A 87 13.50 5.92 12.79
C ARG A 87 13.21 6.43 14.20
N GLY A 88 12.03 6.15 14.73
CA GLY A 88 11.71 6.39 16.14
C GLY A 88 11.32 7.81 16.50
N ASP A 89 11.12 8.70 15.53
CA ASP A 89 10.92 10.13 15.82
C ASP A 89 9.49 10.50 16.25
N GLN A 90 8.49 9.66 16.02
CA GLN A 90 7.08 9.96 16.37
C GLN A 90 6.30 8.79 16.99
N PHE A 91 6.81 7.56 16.92
CA PHE A 91 6.04 6.35 17.24
C PHE A 91 6.76 5.43 18.25
N GLN A 92 7.37 5.99 19.32
CA GLN A 92 8.13 5.19 20.28
C GLN A 92 7.30 4.13 20.99
N ASP A 93 5.99 4.28 21.03
CA ASP A 93 5.05 3.38 21.71
C ASP A 93 3.99 2.76 20.77
N ASP A 94 3.95 3.11 19.48
CA ASP A 94 2.98 2.55 18.53
C ASP A 94 3.51 1.26 17.90
N PRO A 95 2.72 0.18 17.91
CA PRO A 95 3.11 -1.08 17.30
C PRO A 95 3.12 -1.00 15.76
N VAL A 96 4.06 -1.72 15.14
CA VAL A 96 4.15 -1.85 13.67
C VAL A 96 2.85 -2.40 13.10
N ILE A 97 2.34 -1.78 12.06
CA ILE A 97 1.13 -2.25 11.36
C ILE A 97 1.49 -3.45 10.48
N PRO A 98 0.88 -4.63 10.67
CA PRO A 98 1.06 -5.74 9.76
C PRO A 98 0.20 -5.55 8.51
N MET A 99 0.72 -4.91 7.49
CA MET A 99 0.21 -5.07 6.13
C MET A 99 1.03 -6.17 5.46
N THR A 100 0.36 -7.13 4.82
CA THR A 100 1.04 -8.23 4.14
C THR A 100 1.83 -7.65 2.96
N LEU A 101 3.09 -7.38 3.18
CA LEU A 101 4.04 -7.24 2.10
C LEU A 101 4.19 -8.61 1.46
N GLY A 102 4.22 -8.70 0.13
CA GLY A 102 4.35 -9.97 -0.60
C GLY A 102 5.63 -10.78 -0.29
N ASP A 103 6.33 -10.42 0.78
CA ASP A 103 7.53 -11.04 1.31
C ASP A 103 7.27 -11.61 2.72
N GLY A 104 7.09 -12.94 2.79
CA GLY A 104 6.88 -13.65 4.05
C GLY A 104 8.03 -13.52 5.07
N THR A 105 9.20 -13.02 4.65
CA THR A 105 10.35 -12.80 5.54
C THR A 105 10.14 -11.55 6.39
N SER A 106 9.75 -10.47 5.78
CA SER A 106 9.46 -9.20 6.46
C SER A 106 8.30 -9.35 7.44
N GLN A 107 7.26 -10.09 7.05
CA GLN A 107 6.13 -10.39 7.92
C GLN A 107 6.56 -11.10 9.20
N LYS A 108 7.41 -12.12 9.09
CA LYS A 108 7.92 -12.86 10.27
C LYS A 108 8.73 -11.96 11.20
N ILE A 109 9.52 -11.03 10.66
CA ILE A 109 10.30 -10.08 11.47
C ILE A 109 9.35 -9.11 12.20
N ILE A 110 8.32 -8.62 11.53
CA ILE A 110 7.30 -7.74 12.12
C ILE A 110 6.58 -8.46 13.26
N ASP A 111 6.14 -9.72 13.06
CA ASP A 111 5.46 -10.51 14.09
C ASP A 111 6.36 -10.73 15.31
N GLN A 112 7.65 -11.06 15.10
CA GLN A 112 8.61 -11.23 16.18
C GLN A 112 8.88 -9.91 16.94
N LEU A 113 8.93 -8.79 16.21
CA LEU A 113 9.12 -7.47 16.80
C LEU A 113 7.92 -7.11 17.69
N ALA A 114 6.70 -7.27 17.18
CA ALA A 114 5.47 -7.03 17.94
C ALA A 114 5.38 -7.88 19.21
N GLU A 115 5.77 -9.16 19.13
CA GLU A 115 5.81 -10.05 20.29
C GLU A 115 6.82 -9.58 21.35
N LEU A 116 8.03 -9.19 20.94
CA LEU A 116 9.06 -8.72 21.86
C LEU A 116 8.71 -7.37 22.49
N GLU A 117 8.16 -6.44 21.72
CA GLU A 117 7.71 -5.14 22.22
C GLU A 117 6.57 -5.31 23.24
N SER A 118 5.60 -6.19 22.96
CA SER A 118 4.54 -6.54 23.89
C SER A 118 5.08 -7.13 25.20
N ARG A 119 6.04 -8.06 25.12
CA ARG A 119 6.69 -8.65 26.31
C ARG A 119 7.48 -7.60 27.11
N LYS A 120 8.20 -6.71 26.42
CA LYS A 120 8.94 -5.62 27.04
C LYS A 120 8.02 -4.69 27.81
N ALA A 121 6.91 -4.27 27.20
CA ALA A 121 5.93 -3.40 27.84
C ALA A 121 5.32 -4.04 29.10
N SER A 122 5.03 -5.34 29.04
CA SER A 122 4.51 -6.09 30.21
C SER A 122 5.51 -6.14 31.37
N LEU A 123 6.81 -6.26 31.10
CA LEU A 123 7.86 -6.30 32.09
C LEU A 123 8.23 -4.90 32.62
N GLY A 124 8.18 -3.88 31.77
CA GLY A 124 8.53 -2.49 32.09
C GLY A 124 7.62 -1.87 33.16
N ILE A 125 6.39 -2.40 33.34
CA ILE A 125 5.47 -1.96 34.40
C ILE A 125 5.97 -2.35 35.82
N THR A 126 6.80 -3.39 35.92
CA THR A 126 7.20 -3.98 37.21
C THR A 126 8.72 -4.03 37.44
N ALA A 127 9.53 -3.74 36.45
CA ALA A 127 10.98 -3.91 36.49
C ALA A 127 11.73 -2.57 36.36
N SER A 128 12.83 -2.41 37.10
CA SER A 128 13.75 -1.28 36.93
C SER A 128 14.43 -1.33 35.55
N GLU A 129 14.79 -0.17 34.99
CA GLU A 129 15.55 -0.04 33.72
C GLU A 129 16.88 -0.80 33.74
N ALA A 130 17.45 -1.04 34.90
CA ALA A 130 18.68 -1.82 35.10
C ALA A 130 18.48 -3.35 35.00
N ASN A 131 17.24 -3.82 34.77
CA ASN A 131 16.96 -5.25 34.66
C ASN A 131 17.69 -5.88 33.48
N PRO A 132 18.52 -6.92 33.67
CA PRO A 132 19.26 -7.59 32.59
C PRO A 132 18.34 -8.18 31.51
N VAL A 133 17.13 -8.58 31.87
CA VAL A 133 16.12 -9.13 30.91
C VAL A 133 15.66 -8.02 29.96
N LEU A 134 15.35 -6.82 30.49
CA LEU A 134 14.96 -5.67 29.66
C LEU A 134 16.08 -5.25 28.72
N LYS A 135 17.32 -5.27 29.20
CA LYS A 135 18.50 -4.97 28.35
C LYS A 135 18.63 -5.95 27.19
N ASN A 136 18.52 -7.25 27.47
CA ASN A 136 18.57 -8.29 26.44
C ASN A 136 17.42 -8.13 25.42
N MET A 137 16.21 -7.83 25.89
CA MET A 137 15.06 -7.57 25.00
C MET A 137 15.29 -6.36 24.10
N ASN A 138 15.84 -5.26 24.63
CA ASN A 138 16.18 -4.08 23.85
C ASN A 138 17.22 -4.38 22.76
N GLU A 139 18.22 -5.20 23.06
CA GLU A 139 19.22 -5.64 22.09
C GLU A 139 18.58 -6.49 20.98
N GLN A 140 17.67 -7.41 21.33
CA GLN A 140 16.93 -8.21 20.35
C GLN A 140 16.00 -7.35 19.48
N ILE A 141 15.27 -6.41 20.05
CA ILE A 141 14.44 -5.45 19.33
C ILE A 141 15.29 -4.62 18.36
N GLY A 142 16.42 -4.09 18.83
CA GLY A 142 17.36 -3.36 17.98
C GLY A 142 17.87 -4.17 16.79
N TYR A 143 18.20 -5.44 17.03
CA TYR A 143 18.63 -6.37 16.00
C TYR A 143 17.51 -6.63 14.97
N LEU A 144 16.27 -6.89 15.42
CA LEU A 144 15.13 -7.12 14.53
C LEU A 144 14.77 -5.86 13.74
N LYS A 145 14.81 -4.67 14.36
CA LYS A 145 14.61 -3.39 13.65
C LYS A 145 15.65 -3.17 12.55
N SER A 146 16.92 -3.52 12.82
CA SER A 146 17.98 -3.46 11.81
C SER A 146 17.73 -4.44 10.65
N ARG A 147 17.35 -5.67 10.95
CA ARG A 147 17.01 -6.68 9.93
C ARG A 147 15.80 -6.31 9.11
N LEU A 148 14.78 -5.73 9.75
CA LEU A 148 13.60 -5.25 9.04
C LEU A 148 13.96 -4.12 8.07
N ARG A 149 14.77 -3.16 8.50
CA ARG A 149 15.26 -2.08 7.63
C ARG A 149 16.02 -2.61 6.40
N GLU A 150 16.88 -3.60 6.59
CA GLU A 150 17.61 -4.22 5.49
C GLU A 150 16.67 -4.97 4.53
N ALA A 151 15.69 -5.70 5.06
CA ALA A 151 14.68 -6.38 4.26
C ALA A 151 13.82 -5.37 3.46
N MET A 152 13.38 -4.26 4.09
CA MET A 152 12.62 -3.20 3.42
C MET A 152 13.41 -2.56 2.29
N LYS A 153 14.69 -2.27 2.50
CA LYS A 153 15.56 -1.76 1.43
C LYS A 153 15.62 -2.70 0.24
N GLY A 154 15.75 -4.01 0.48
CA GLY A 154 15.72 -5.01 -0.58
C GLY A 154 14.39 -5.07 -1.35
N VAL A 155 13.26 -4.86 -0.65
CA VAL A 155 11.93 -4.76 -1.30
C VAL A 155 11.84 -3.47 -2.13
N GLU A 156 12.26 -2.34 -1.58
CA GLU A 156 12.26 -1.04 -2.27
C GLU A 156 13.08 -1.07 -3.56
N GLU A 157 14.28 -1.63 -3.53
CA GLU A 157 15.14 -1.78 -4.71
C GLU A 157 14.46 -2.62 -5.81
N ARG A 158 13.83 -3.75 -5.44
CA ARG A 158 13.08 -4.58 -6.38
C ARG A 158 11.88 -3.85 -6.96
N ASN A 159 11.12 -3.15 -6.12
CA ASN A 159 9.96 -2.39 -6.54
C ASN A 159 10.34 -1.24 -7.46
N SER A 160 11.38 -0.50 -7.14
CA SER A 160 11.91 0.58 -8.00
C SER A 160 12.32 0.08 -9.37
N ALA A 161 13.02 -1.06 -9.46
CA ALA A 161 13.38 -1.69 -10.72
C ALA A 161 12.15 -2.14 -11.51
N ARG A 162 11.14 -2.71 -10.83
CA ARG A 162 9.89 -3.14 -11.45
C ARG A 162 9.05 -1.96 -11.94
N ILE A 163 8.95 -0.90 -11.15
CA ILE A 163 8.29 0.36 -11.54
C ILE A 163 8.94 0.93 -12.79
N ALA A 164 10.26 1.05 -12.84
CA ALA A 164 10.98 1.56 -14.00
C ALA A 164 10.71 0.74 -15.26
N LYS A 165 10.65 -0.60 -15.14
CA LYS A 165 10.31 -1.49 -16.25
C LYS A 165 8.88 -1.26 -16.75
N LEU A 166 7.90 -1.27 -15.84
CA LEU A 166 6.49 -1.07 -16.18
C LEU A 166 6.24 0.31 -16.80
N GLN A 167 6.88 1.36 -16.28
CA GLN A 167 6.80 2.71 -16.85
C GLN A 167 7.39 2.78 -18.26
N LYS A 168 8.45 2.02 -18.56
CA LYS A 168 8.98 1.93 -19.90
C LYS A 168 8.01 1.24 -20.87
N GLU A 169 7.39 0.14 -20.42
CA GLU A 169 6.39 -0.58 -21.21
C GLU A 169 5.16 0.30 -21.46
N LEU A 170 4.72 1.03 -20.44
CA LEU A 170 3.61 1.99 -20.53
C LEU A 170 3.89 3.07 -21.58
N ARG A 171 5.04 3.72 -21.52
CA ARG A 171 5.43 4.73 -22.54
C ARG A 171 5.46 4.17 -23.96
N ASN A 172 5.88 2.93 -24.15
CA ASN A 172 5.88 2.29 -25.46
C ASN A 172 4.44 2.09 -25.99
N LEU A 173 3.51 1.67 -25.11
CA LEU A 173 2.10 1.51 -25.49
C LEU A 173 1.44 2.87 -25.75
N GLU A 174 1.71 3.88 -24.94
CA GLU A 174 1.21 5.25 -25.14
C GLU A 174 1.68 5.85 -26.46
N SER A 175 2.93 5.59 -26.86
CA SER A 175 3.44 5.99 -28.18
C SER A 175 2.66 5.35 -29.33
N ASN A 176 2.17 4.12 -29.16
CA ASN A 176 1.35 3.45 -30.17
C ASN A 176 -0.09 4.00 -30.22
N LEU A 177 -0.56 4.62 -29.14
CA LEU A 177 -1.88 5.29 -29.11
C LEU A 177 -1.91 6.60 -29.91
N SER A 178 -0.76 7.24 -30.13
CA SER A 178 -0.68 8.51 -30.87
C SER A 178 -1.20 8.44 -32.33
N GLU A 179 -1.45 7.23 -32.83
CA GLU A 179 -2.05 7.00 -34.14
C GLU A 179 -3.60 7.05 -34.13
N LEU A 180 -4.22 7.14 -32.94
CA LEU A 180 -5.67 7.17 -32.81
C LEU A 180 -6.24 8.59 -32.96
N PRO A 181 -7.52 8.74 -33.37
CA PRO A 181 -8.20 10.03 -33.33
C PRO A 181 -8.21 10.63 -31.92
N GLU A 182 -8.04 11.94 -31.81
CA GLU A 182 -7.94 12.66 -30.53
C GLU A 182 -9.10 12.34 -29.58
N GLN A 183 -10.32 12.31 -30.12
CA GLN A 183 -11.54 12.03 -29.36
C GLN A 183 -11.57 10.58 -28.81
N GLU A 184 -11.10 9.59 -29.58
CA GLU A 184 -10.98 8.22 -29.09
C GLU A 184 -9.91 8.13 -27.99
N MET A 185 -8.82 8.88 -28.10
CA MET A 185 -7.76 8.94 -27.09
C MET A 185 -8.27 9.55 -25.79
N ASP A 186 -9.04 10.62 -25.86
CA ASP A 186 -9.60 11.28 -24.68
C ASP A 186 -10.58 10.36 -23.95
N LEU A 187 -11.49 9.72 -24.68
CA LEU A 187 -12.42 8.74 -24.09
C LEU A 187 -11.68 7.59 -23.44
N LEU A 188 -10.69 7.04 -24.13
CA LEU A 188 -9.84 5.97 -23.61
C LEU A 188 -9.11 6.38 -22.32
N ASN A 189 -8.58 7.59 -22.25
CA ASN A 189 -7.89 8.09 -21.07
C ASN A 189 -8.84 8.20 -19.87
N ILE A 190 -10.07 8.69 -20.08
CA ILE A 190 -11.07 8.79 -19.02
C ILE A 190 -11.50 7.39 -18.55
N GLU A 191 -11.81 6.48 -19.48
CA GLU A 191 -12.20 5.10 -19.15
C GLU A 191 -11.08 4.34 -18.43
N ARG A 192 -9.83 4.57 -18.82
CA ARG A 192 -8.64 4.01 -18.18
C ARG A 192 -8.52 4.47 -16.74
N GLN A 193 -8.65 5.78 -16.50
CA GLN A 193 -8.60 6.33 -15.15
C GLN A 193 -9.74 5.77 -14.29
N PHE A 194 -10.93 5.64 -14.85
CA PHE A 194 -12.06 5.03 -14.17
C PHE A 194 -11.75 3.60 -13.75
N LYS A 195 -11.34 2.74 -14.70
CA LYS A 195 -11.05 1.33 -14.43
C LYS A 195 -9.91 1.11 -13.45
N LEU A 196 -8.88 1.93 -13.53
CA LEU A 196 -7.77 1.90 -12.60
C LEU A 196 -8.23 2.20 -11.17
N ASN A 197 -8.99 3.28 -10.98
CA ASN A 197 -9.49 3.67 -9.66
C ASN A 197 -10.55 2.70 -9.13
N GLU A 198 -11.38 2.12 -10.00
CA GLU A 198 -12.32 1.05 -9.62
C GLU A 198 -11.56 -0.17 -9.07
N ASN A 199 -10.55 -0.66 -9.78
CA ASN A 199 -9.74 -1.78 -9.34
C ASN A 199 -9.00 -1.48 -8.03
N LEU A 200 -8.49 -0.26 -7.88
CA LEU A 200 -7.84 0.18 -6.65
C LEU A 200 -8.82 0.25 -5.48
N PHE A 201 -10.02 0.74 -5.71
CA PHE A 201 -11.07 0.78 -4.69
C PHE A 201 -11.43 -0.64 -4.20
N VAL A 202 -11.60 -1.59 -5.13
CA VAL A 202 -11.87 -3.00 -4.80
C VAL A 202 -10.71 -3.59 -4.00
N PHE A 203 -9.47 -3.38 -4.45
CA PHE A 203 -8.28 -3.85 -3.74
C PHE A 203 -8.21 -3.31 -2.31
N LEU A 204 -8.44 -2.01 -2.12
CA LEU A 204 -8.44 -1.40 -0.78
C LEU A 204 -9.60 -1.90 0.08
N MET A 205 -10.77 -2.19 -0.51
CA MET A 205 -11.89 -2.81 0.20
C MET A 205 -11.53 -4.21 0.70
N GLU A 206 -10.86 -5.03 -0.12
CA GLU A 206 -10.35 -6.34 0.27
C GLU A 206 -9.35 -6.22 1.42
N LYS A 207 -8.39 -5.29 1.31
CA LYS A 207 -7.41 -5.04 2.37
C LYS A 207 -8.05 -4.52 3.67
N LYS A 208 -9.09 -3.71 3.57
CA LYS A 208 -9.87 -3.28 4.74
C LYS A 208 -10.58 -4.45 5.41
N ALA A 209 -11.15 -5.36 4.62
CA ALA A 209 -11.79 -6.56 5.15
C ALA A 209 -10.77 -7.49 5.84
N GLU A 210 -9.59 -7.70 5.24
CA GLU A 210 -8.50 -8.47 5.83
C GLU A 210 -8.02 -7.87 7.17
N ALA A 211 -7.92 -6.54 7.27
CA ALA A 211 -7.48 -5.87 8.49
C ALA A 211 -8.56 -5.79 9.58
N GLY A 212 -9.82 -5.97 9.23
CA GLY A 212 -10.97 -5.89 10.16
C GLY A 212 -11.38 -7.22 10.78
N ILE A 213 -10.72 -8.33 10.44
CA ILE A 213 -10.92 -9.67 10.99
C ILE A 213 -9.88 -9.95 12.08
#